data_5f4e01c55b652cf7278e8293a2f97093
#
_entry.id   5f4e01c55b652cf7278e8293a2f97093
#
_cell.length_a   1.000
_cell.length_b   1.000
_cell.length_c   1.000
_cell.angle_alpha   90.00
_cell.angle_beta   90.00
_cell.angle_gamma   90.00
#
_symmetry.space_group_name_H-M   'P 1'
#
loop_
_entity.id
_entity.type
_entity.pdbx_description
1 polymer ?
#
loop_
_entity_poly.entity_id
_entity_poly.type
_entity_poly.pdbx_seq_one_letter_code
_entity_poly.pdbx_strand_id
1 'polypeptide(L)'
;MSPHDAVAHAHTSTTTSPVAVSHPLDALTAAEITAGRAILEAAELVTETTRFPNVLPIEPEREAVAGFREGDPIERRLLFVLLDTATGRSAEAIVSVTAGEVVDHRELNTAEAPYGQPQYLFEEYARAEEIAKA
;
A
#
# COMPACT_ATOMS: atom_id res chain seq x y z
N MET A 1 -17.70 -53.14 -12.44
CA MET A 1 -16.62 -52.31 -11.84
C MET A 1 -16.53 -51.05 -12.64
N SER A 2 -17.06 -49.94 -12.10
CA SER A 2 -16.94 -48.64 -12.73
C SER A 2 -15.72 -47.90 -12.22
N PRO A 3 -14.84 -47.35 -13.05
CA PRO A 3 -13.78 -46.49 -12.58
C PRO A 3 -14.36 -45.15 -12.17
N HIS A 4 -14.12 -44.74 -10.95
CA HIS A 4 -14.41 -43.41 -10.49
C HIS A 4 -13.50 -42.43 -11.20
N ASP A 5 -14.07 -41.64 -12.09
CA ASP A 5 -13.45 -40.46 -12.64
C ASP A 5 -13.27 -39.43 -11.51
N ALA A 6 -12.05 -39.30 -11.04
CA ALA A 6 -11.66 -38.18 -10.19
C ALA A 6 -11.63 -36.92 -11.05
N VAL A 7 -12.68 -36.10 -10.96
CA VAL A 7 -12.69 -34.77 -11.56
C VAL A 7 -11.72 -33.90 -10.76
N ALA A 8 -10.55 -33.70 -11.32
CA ALA A 8 -9.61 -32.70 -10.80
C ALA A 8 -10.23 -31.32 -11.04
N HIS A 9 -10.68 -30.68 -9.96
CA HIS A 9 -11.01 -29.27 -10.02
C HIS A 9 -9.72 -28.50 -10.19
N ALA A 10 -9.45 -28.11 -11.42
CA ALA A 10 -8.43 -27.12 -11.72
C ALA A 10 -8.89 -25.80 -11.12
N HIS A 11 -8.27 -25.38 -10.02
CA HIS A 11 -8.36 -24.01 -9.56
C HIS A 11 -7.70 -23.13 -10.61
N THR A 12 -8.51 -22.56 -11.48
CA THR A 12 -8.04 -21.50 -12.36
C THR A 12 -7.78 -20.30 -11.47
N SER A 13 -6.54 -20.13 -11.08
CA SER A 13 -6.07 -18.87 -10.51
C SER A 13 -6.24 -17.82 -11.59
N THR A 14 -7.32 -17.05 -11.50
CA THR A 14 -7.51 -15.88 -12.34
C THR A 14 -6.46 -14.89 -11.91
N THR A 15 -5.30 -14.94 -12.55
CA THR A 15 -4.30 -13.89 -12.46
C THR A 15 -4.93 -12.70 -13.17
N THR A 16 -5.62 -11.86 -12.38
CA THR A 16 -6.04 -10.55 -12.87
C THR A 16 -4.76 -9.79 -13.14
N SER A 17 -4.39 -9.68 -14.41
CA SER A 17 -3.29 -8.78 -14.79
C SER A 17 -3.57 -7.42 -14.19
N PRO A 18 -2.60 -6.81 -13.49
CA PRO A 18 -2.80 -5.48 -12.95
C PRO A 18 -3.22 -4.56 -14.09
N VAL A 19 -4.24 -3.74 -13.86
CA VAL A 19 -4.62 -2.71 -14.82
C VAL A 19 -3.38 -1.90 -15.10
N ALA A 20 -2.91 -1.96 -16.34
CA ALA A 20 -1.68 -1.28 -16.72
C ALA A 20 -1.90 0.23 -16.57
N VAL A 21 -1.06 0.86 -15.75
CA VAL A 21 -1.01 2.31 -15.61
C VAL A 21 -0.50 2.89 -16.93
N SER A 22 -1.21 3.87 -17.46
CA SER A 22 -0.91 4.48 -18.77
C SER A 22 -0.29 5.87 -18.66
N HIS A 23 -0.43 6.51 -17.52
CA HIS A 23 0.10 7.86 -17.26
C HIS A 23 0.69 7.96 -15.85
N PRO A 24 1.78 8.74 -15.66
CA PRO A 24 2.42 8.90 -14.34
C PRO A 24 1.50 9.43 -13.24
N LEU A 25 0.46 10.20 -13.60
CA LEU A 25 -0.51 10.77 -12.67
C LEU A 25 -1.79 9.93 -12.51
N ASP A 26 -1.83 8.74 -13.07
CA ASP A 26 -2.99 7.85 -12.86
C ASP A 26 -3.17 7.54 -11.37
N ALA A 27 -4.42 7.45 -10.96
CA ALA A 27 -4.77 7.04 -9.59
C ALA A 27 -4.18 5.67 -9.26
N LEU A 28 -3.92 5.43 -7.97
CA LEU A 28 -3.47 4.13 -7.49
C LEU A 28 -4.52 3.06 -7.76
N THR A 29 -4.06 1.93 -8.23
CA THR A 29 -4.88 0.74 -8.38
C THR A 29 -4.82 -0.13 -7.12
N ALA A 30 -5.85 -0.93 -6.89
CA ALA A 30 -5.85 -1.92 -5.81
C ALA A 30 -4.69 -2.91 -5.92
N ALA A 31 -4.30 -3.27 -7.15
CA ALA A 31 -3.16 -4.15 -7.40
C ALA A 31 -1.83 -3.52 -6.98
N GLU A 32 -1.62 -2.23 -7.22
CA GLU A 32 -0.43 -1.51 -6.76
C GLU A 32 -0.36 -1.43 -5.23
N ILE A 33 -1.48 -1.17 -4.57
CA ILE A 33 -1.55 -1.15 -3.10
C ILE A 33 -1.25 -2.53 -2.52
N THR A 34 -1.81 -3.58 -3.08
CA THR A 34 -1.54 -4.96 -2.67
C THR A 34 -0.07 -5.34 -2.86
N ALA A 35 0.51 -4.99 -4.02
CA ALA A 35 1.92 -5.22 -4.30
C ALA A 35 2.83 -4.45 -3.33
N GLY A 36 2.53 -3.17 -3.07
CA GLY A 36 3.27 -2.36 -2.12
C GLY A 36 3.24 -2.91 -0.70
N ARG A 37 2.09 -3.39 -0.25
CA ARG A 37 1.96 -4.08 1.03
C ARG A 37 2.81 -5.33 1.10
N ALA A 38 2.80 -6.17 0.07
CA ALA A 38 3.62 -7.38 0.02
C ALA A 38 5.12 -7.08 0.10
N ILE A 39 5.57 -5.97 -0.52
CA ILE A 39 6.96 -5.51 -0.43
C ILE A 39 7.31 -5.11 1.02
N LEU A 40 6.41 -4.41 1.71
CA LEU A 40 6.60 -4.04 3.12
C LEU A 40 6.62 -5.26 4.04
N GLU A 41 5.78 -6.27 3.78
CA GLU A 41 5.76 -7.53 4.52
C GLU A 41 7.07 -8.29 4.33
N ALA A 42 7.58 -8.39 3.10
CA ALA A 42 8.87 -9.01 2.80
C ALA A 42 10.06 -8.28 3.44
N ALA A 43 9.96 -6.97 3.64
CA ALA A 43 10.94 -6.15 4.36
C ALA A 43 10.77 -6.20 5.89
N GLU A 44 9.83 -7.00 6.40
CA GLU A 44 9.54 -7.15 7.83
C GLU A 44 9.09 -5.85 8.54
N LEU A 45 8.47 -4.94 7.77
CA LEU A 45 7.95 -3.66 8.29
C LEU A 45 6.47 -3.71 8.69
N VAL A 46 5.80 -4.84 8.45
CA VAL A 46 4.38 -5.06 8.75
C VAL A 46 4.23 -6.23 9.71
N THR A 47 3.44 -6.04 10.76
CA THR A 47 3.03 -7.05 11.72
C THR A 47 1.52 -7.24 11.70
N GLU A 48 0.98 -8.18 12.47
CA GLU A 48 -0.46 -8.39 12.61
C GLU A 48 -1.20 -7.17 13.16
N THR A 49 -0.51 -6.34 13.95
CA THR A 49 -1.06 -5.13 14.56
C THR A 49 -0.81 -3.86 13.75
N THR A 50 -0.15 -3.97 12.61
CA THR A 50 0.06 -2.83 11.70
C THR A 50 -1.23 -2.48 10.98
N ARG A 51 -1.54 -1.18 10.94
CA ARG A 51 -2.60 -0.57 10.16
C ARG A 51 -2.03 0.48 9.22
N PHE A 52 -2.75 0.77 8.17
CA PHE A 52 -2.35 1.75 7.16
C PHE A 52 -3.35 2.92 7.17
N PRO A 53 -3.11 3.95 7.99
CA PRO A 53 -3.98 5.13 8.02
C PRO A 53 -4.09 5.84 6.69
N ASN A 54 -3.05 5.76 5.87
CA ASN A 54 -3.04 6.36 4.55
C ASN A 54 -2.09 5.64 3.59
N VAL A 55 -2.47 5.61 2.32
CA VAL A 55 -1.64 5.18 1.19
C VAL A 55 -1.82 6.19 0.06
N LEU A 56 -0.74 6.80 -0.37
CA LEU A 56 -0.75 7.86 -1.37
C LEU A 56 0.20 7.56 -2.53
N PRO A 57 -0.16 7.95 -3.75
CA PRO A 57 0.83 7.97 -4.83
C PRO A 57 1.87 9.05 -4.57
N ILE A 58 3.13 8.77 -4.91
CA ILE A 58 4.15 9.80 -4.99
C ILE A 58 4.20 10.27 -6.44
N GLU A 59 3.83 11.52 -6.64
CA GLU A 59 3.89 12.14 -7.95
C GLU A 59 5.34 12.34 -8.38
N PRO A 60 5.68 12.03 -9.64
CA PRO A 60 7.00 12.33 -10.18
C PRO A 60 7.20 13.84 -10.29
N GLU A 61 8.46 14.24 -10.44
CA GLU A 61 8.83 15.63 -10.66
C GLU A 61 8.09 16.23 -11.87
N ARG A 62 7.77 17.51 -11.79
CA ARG A 62 6.96 18.20 -12.80
C ARG A 62 7.55 18.08 -14.21
N GLU A 63 8.87 18.14 -14.34
CA GLU A 63 9.59 18.00 -15.60
C GLU A 63 9.42 16.61 -16.20
N ALA A 64 9.41 15.57 -15.37
CA ALA A 64 9.18 14.19 -15.81
C ALA A 64 7.75 13.99 -16.32
N VAL A 65 6.77 14.62 -15.69
CA VAL A 65 5.37 14.59 -16.14
C VAL A 65 5.20 15.36 -17.45
N ALA A 66 5.79 16.55 -17.54
CA ALA A 66 5.72 17.37 -18.75
C ALA A 66 6.42 16.74 -19.96
N GLY A 67 7.47 15.96 -19.73
CA GLY A 67 8.21 15.24 -20.79
C GLY A 67 7.66 13.87 -21.13
N PHE A 68 6.66 13.39 -20.39
CA PHE A 68 6.09 12.05 -20.61
C PHE A 68 5.36 11.96 -21.95
N ARG A 69 5.59 10.85 -22.63
CA ARG A 69 4.90 10.48 -23.87
C ARG A 69 4.30 9.10 -23.71
N GLU A 70 3.19 8.84 -24.39
CA GLU A 70 2.55 7.54 -24.40
C GLU A 70 3.54 6.43 -24.79
N GLY A 71 3.63 5.40 -23.98
CA GLY A 71 4.56 4.28 -24.14
C GLY A 71 5.89 4.44 -23.41
N ASP A 72 6.18 5.59 -22.82
CA ASP A 72 7.35 5.76 -21.96
C ASP A 72 7.22 4.91 -20.68
N PRO A 73 8.34 4.41 -20.13
CA PRO A 73 8.32 3.68 -18.86
C PRO A 73 7.84 4.59 -17.73
N ILE A 74 7.00 4.03 -16.86
CA ILE A 74 6.42 4.73 -15.71
C ILE A 74 6.93 4.08 -14.45
N GLU A 75 7.65 4.83 -13.60
CA GLU A 75 7.98 4.40 -12.25
C GLU A 75 6.84 4.78 -11.31
N ARG A 76 6.38 3.78 -10.55
CA ARG A 76 5.30 3.97 -9.57
C ARG A 76 5.82 3.79 -8.16
N ARG A 77 5.70 4.85 -7.39
CA ARG A 77 6.05 4.88 -5.96
C ARG A 77 4.82 5.22 -5.12
N LEU A 78 4.71 4.55 -4.00
CA LEU A 78 3.65 4.73 -3.02
C LEU A 78 4.24 5.15 -1.68
N LEU A 79 3.60 6.11 -1.04
CA LEU A 79 3.83 6.43 0.36
C LEU A 79 2.82 5.67 1.20
N PHE A 80 3.29 4.82 2.09
CA PHE A 80 2.50 4.17 3.13
C PHE A 80 2.73 4.86 4.46
N VAL A 81 1.66 5.20 5.13
CA VAL A 81 1.70 5.57 6.55
C VAL A 81 1.34 4.32 7.35
N LEU A 82 2.20 3.94 8.27
CA LEU A 82 2.05 2.75 9.10
C LEU A 82 1.81 3.15 10.56
N LEU A 83 0.88 2.46 11.21
CA LEU A 83 0.63 2.58 12.63
C LEU A 83 0.59 1.18 13.25
N ASP A 84 1.45 0.93 14.21
CA ASP A 84 1.37 -0.26 15.05
C ASP A 84 0.43 0.01 16.21
N THR A 85 -0.74 -0.63 16.18
CA THR A 85 -1.77 -0.44 17.23
C THR A 85 -1.40 -1.06 18.56
N ALA A 86 -0.44 -1.99 18.60
CA ALA A 86 0.04 -2.59 19.84
C ALA A 86 1.00 -1.67 20.61
N THR A 87 1.83 -0.90 19.90
CA THR A 87 2.87 -0.05 20.51
C THR A 87 2.58 1.44 20.39
N GLY A 88 1.69 1.84 19.47
CA GLY A 88 1.46 3.25 19.11
C GLY A 88 2.56 3.85 18.24
N ARG A 89 3.55 3.06 17.83
CA ARG A 89 4.62 3.53 16.93
C ARG A 89 4.08 3.70 15.52
N SER A 90 4.52 4.74 14.86
CA SER A 90 4.14 5.05 13.50
C SER A 90 5.34 5.38 12.63
N ALA A 91 5.19 5.14 11.35
CA ALA A 91 6.25 5.33 10.37
C ALA A 91 5.66 5.72 9.01
N GLU A 92 6.51 6.25 8.15
CA GLU A 92 6.26 6.39 6.72
C GLU A 92 7.23 5.51 5.95
N ALA A 93 6.75 4.84 4.93
CA ALA A 93 7.57 4.06 4.02
C ALA A 93 7.25 4.43 2.58
N ILE A 94 8.29 4.64 1.78
CA ILE A 94 8.19 4.83 0.35
C ILE A 94 8.54 3.51 -0.32
N VAL A 95 7.63 3.01 -1.13
CA VAL A 95 7.78 1.75 -1.85
C VAL A 95 7.74 2.00 -3.34
N SER A 96 8.71 1.48 -4.08
CA SER A 96 8.65 1.38 -5.53
C SER A 96 8.01 0.05 -5.92
N VAL A 97 6.80 0.07 -6.42
CA VAL A 97 6.16 -1.16 -6.94
C VAL A 97 6.75 -1.57 -8.29
N THR A 98 7.34 -0.64 -9.01
CA THR A 98 8.04 -0.90 -10.28
C THR A 98 9.33 -1.67 -10.02
N ALA A 99 10.14 -1.25 -9.07
CA ALA A 99 11.39 -1.90 -8.70
C ALA A 99 11.20 -3.06 -7.71
N GLY A 100 10.06 -3.14 -7.02
CA GLY A 100 9.77 -4.17 -6.04
C GLY A 100 10.56 -4.00 -4.73
N GLU A 101 10.83 -2.78 -4.31
CA GLU A 101 11.67 -2.49 -3.14
C GLU A 101 11.14 -1.34 -2.28
N VAL A 102 11.55 -1.33 -1.02
CA VAL A 102 11.40 -0.18 -0.12
C VAL A 102 12.50 0.82 -0.43
N VAL A 103 12.10 2.03 -0.83
CA VAL A 103 13.02 3.11 -1.19
C VAL A 103 13.46 3.90 0.04
N ASP A 104 12.53 4.14 0.95
CA ASP A 104 12.78 4.88 2.19
C ASP A 104 11.84 4.41 3.30
N HIS A 105 12.31 4.51 4.54
CA HIS A 105 11.52 4.21 5.72
C HIS A 105 12.00 5.11 6.86
N ARG A 106 11.06 5.83 7.47
CA ARG A 106 11.35 6.66 8.63
C ARG A 106 10.28 6.52 9.71
N GLU A 107 10.70 6.51 10.94
CA GLU A 107 9.81 6.54 12.09
C GLU A 107 9.26 7.97 12.29
N LEU A 108 7.96 8.07 12.56
CA LEU A 108 7.33 9.35 12.91
C LEU A 108 7.44 9.55 14.42
N ASN A 109 7.77 10.78 14.80
CA ASN A 109 7.92 11.17 16.20
C ASN A 109 7.25 12.52 16.43
N THR A 110 6.43 12.63 17.47
CA THR A 110 5.75 13.87 17.84
C THR A 110 6.61 14.75 18.78
N ALA A 111 7.65 14.19 19.38
CA ALA A 111 8.49 14.86 20.35
C ALA A 111 9.75 15.49 19.75
N GLU A 112 10.25 14.95 18.63
CA GLU A 112 11.50 15.36 18.01
C GLU A 112 11.32 15.70 16.54
N ALA A 113 12.13 16.60 16.01
CA ALA A 113 12.13 16.92 14.58
C ALA A 113 12.79 15.79 13.73
N PRO A 114 12.29 15.50 12.53
CA PRO A 114 11.05 16.05 11.95
C PRO A 114 9.81 15.48 12.64
N TYR A 115 8.96 16.38 13.11
CA TYR A 115 7.71 16.01 13.79
C TYR A 115 6.76 15.31 12.82
N GLY A 116 6.02 14.36 13.32
CA GLY A 116 5.00 13.67 12.53
C GLY A 116 4.11 12.77 13.37
N GLN A 117 2.88 12.60 12.91
CA GLN A 117 1.90 11.68 13.48
C GLN A 117 1.02 11.14 12.36
N PRO A 118 0.50 9.91 12.50
CA PRO A 118 -0.43 9.36 11.52
C PRO A 118 -1.80 10.06 11.60
N GLN A 119 -2.56 9.92 10.54
CA GLN A 119 -3.96 10.29 10.53
C GLN A 119 -4.79 9.28 11.36
N TYR A 120 -6.01 9.68 11.72
CA TYR A 120 -6.96 8.81 12.40
C TYR A 120 -7.35 7.62 11.50
N LEU A 121 -7.52 6.46 12.13
CA LEU A 121 -8.11 5.29 11.48
C LEU A 121 -9.63 5.47 11.36
N PHE A 122 -10.21 4.91 10.31
CA PHE A 122 -11.67 4.91 10.15
C PHE A 122 -12.38 4.26 11.35
N GLU A 123 -11.81 3.21 11.89
CA GLU A 123 -12.31 2.48 13.07
C GLU A 123 -12.39 3.36 14.33
N GLU A 124 -11.50 4.34 14.45
CA GLU A 124 -11.51 5.29 15.58
C GLU A 124 -12.71 6.24 15.53
N TYR A 125 -13.13 6.65 14.34
CA TYR A 125 -14.35 7.43 14.17
C TYR A 125 -15.60 6.64 14.56
N ALA A 126 -15.70 5.38 14.11
CA ALA A 126 -16.82 4.52 14.46
C ALA A 126 -16.92 4.31 15.97
N ARG A 127 -15.78 4.06 16.63
CA ARG A 127 -15.72 3.91 18.09
C ARG A 127 -16.07 5.18 18.84
N ALA A 128 -15.60 6.33 18.37
CA ALA A 128 -15.96 7.62 18.97
C ALA A 128 -17.46 7.88 18.88
N GLU A 129 -18.10 7.54 17.77
CA GLU A 129 -19.54 7.64 17.56
C GLU A 129 -20.32 6.74 18.56
N GLU A 130 -19.89 5.51 18.74
CA GLU A 130 -20.48 4.58 19.72
C GLU A 130 -20.40 5.14 21.14
N ILE A 131 -19.25 5.67 21.55
CA ILE A 131 -19.05 6.28 22.87
C ILE A 131 -19.94 7.51 23.05
N ALA A 132 -20.07 8.34 22.02
CA ALA A 132 -20.87 9.56 22.08
C ALA A 132 -22.38 9.29 22.16
N LYS A 133 -22.84 8.13 21.70
CA LYS A 133 -24.24 7.70 21.76
C LYS A 133 -24.60 6.94 23.02
N ALA A 134 -23.62 6.52 23.78
CA ALA A 134 -23.82 5.84 25.06
C ALA A 134 -24.12 6.85 26.17
#